data_415deaa3ba328d44a4512fe62ecbd2df
#
_entry.id   415deaa3ba328d44a4512fe62ecbd2df
#
_cell.length_a   1.000
_cell.length_b   1.000
_cell.length_c   1.000
_cell.angle_alpha   90.00
_cell.angle_beta   90.00
_cell.angle_gamma   90.00
#
_symmetry.space_group_name_H-M   'P 1'
#
loop_
_entity.id
_entity.type
_entity.pdbx_description
1 polymer ?
#
loop_
_entity_poly.entity_id
_entity_poly.type
_entity_poly.pdbx_seq_one_letter_code
_entity_poly.pdbx_strand_id
1 'polypeptide(L)'
;SLVLYFKQRFGWGPELATTAFLVVGVVATVVQGGLIGPLVKRFGEWRLTLLGLGLVIVGCLLIPSVGASDRAGVIFTAVGILALGTGLVTPSLRSLVSRRLGREGQGSALGSLQALQSLGSFLGLPLAGLSYDLLGPVSPFAAAATVLLIVIGLVAGSPLPDISDTQPSQS
;
A
#
# COMPACT_ATOMS: atom_id res chain seq x y z
N SER A 1 -1.31 -15.84 1.35
CA SER A 1 -0.51 -16.04 0.12
C SER A 1 0.99 -15.85 0.35
N LEU A 2 1.44 -14.80 1.08
CA LEU A 2 2.86 -14.51 1.30
C LEU A 2 3.60 -15.65 2.05
N VAL A 3 2.99 -16.21 3.08
CA VAL A 3 3.55 -17.32 3.86
C VAL A 3 3.67 -18.59 3.02
N LEU A 4 2.65 -18.88 2.21
CA LEU A 4 2.68 -20.03 1.28
C LEU A 4 3.75 -19.84 0.21
N TYR A 5 3.91 -18.62 -0.31
CA TYR A 5 4.95 -18.27 -1.26
C TYR A 5 6.35 -18.52 -0.66
N PHE A 6 6.61 -18.05 0.55
CA PHE A 6 7.89 -18.25 1.22
C PHE A 6 8.19 -19.73 1.51
N LYS A 7 7.17 -20.48 1.93
CA LYS A 7 7.33 -21.92 2.18
C LYS A 7 7.62 -22.72 0.91
N GLN A 8 6.89 -22.46 -0.18
CA GLN A 8 7.04 -23.20 -1.44
C GLN A 8 8.29 -22.80 -2.22
N ARG A 9 8.66 -21.52 -2.20
CA ARG A 9 9.76 -21.01 -3.03
C ARG A 9 11.12 -21.09 -2.34
N PHE A 10 11.17 -20.92 -1.02
CA PHE A 10 12.41 -20.81 -0.25
C PHE A 10 12.57 -21.89 0.83
N GLY A 11 11.56 -22.74 1.03
CA GLY A 11 11.60 -23.73 2.11
C GLY A 11 11.62 -23.12 3.52
N TRP A 12 11.23 -21.84 3.64
CA TRP A 12 11.30 -21.13 4.92
C TRP A 12 10.30 -21.70 5.91
N GLY A 13 10.83 -22.04 7.10
CA GLY A 13 10.01 -22.43 8.22
C GLY A 13 9.17 -21.27 8.78
N PRO A 14 8.22 -21.58 9.67
CA PRO A 14 7.34 -20.57 10.28
C PRO A 14 8.12 -19.45 11.02
N GLU A 15 9.34 -19.73 11.48
CA GLU A 15 10.19 -18.76 12.19
C GLU A 15 10.62 -17.57 11.32
N LEU A 16 11.05 -17.83 10.09
CA LEU A 16 11.46 -16.78 9.15
C LEU A 16 10.26 -15.99 8.64
N ALA A 17 9.11 -16.64 8.44
CA ALA A 17 7.87 -15.95 8.11
C ALA A 17 7.44 -15.02 9.25
N THR A 18 7.55 -15.46 10.51
CA THR A 18 7.25 -14.63 11.69
C THR A 18 8.20 -13.43 11.78
N THR A 19 9.48 -13.63 11.52
CA THR A 19 10.46 -12.53 11.49
C THR A 19 10.13 -11.50 10.40
N ALA A 20 9.68 -11.94 9.22
CA ALA A 20 9.23 -11.02 8.17
C ALA A 20 8.02 -10.19 8.62
N PHE A 21 7.04 -10.79 9.29
CA PHE A 21 5.91 -10.05 9.86
C PHE A 21 6.32 -9.09 10.97
N LEU A 22 7.30 -9.47 11.79
CA LEU A 22 7.85 -8.59 12.81
C LEU A 22 8.50 -7.35 12.18
N VAL A 23 9.30 -7.52 11.13
CA VAL A 23 9.88 -6.41 10.36
C VAL A 23 8.79 -5.50 9.80
N VAL A 24 7.73 -6.06 9.19
CA VAL A 24 6.58 -5.29 8.70
C VAL A 24 5.93 -4.49 9.83
N GLY A 25 5.71 -5.12 10.98
CA GLY A 25 5.09 -4.47 12.15
C GLY A 25 5.94 -3.33 12.70
N VAL A 26 7.25 -3.53 12.83
CA VAL A 26 8.19 -2.49 13.30
C VAL A 26 8.23 -1.32 12.31
N VAL A 27 8.38 -1.60 11.01
CA VAL A 27 8.38 -0.56 9.97
C VAL A 27 7.06 0.21 9.97
N ALA A 28 5.93 -0.48 10.03
CA ALA A 28 4.61 0.15 10.08
C ALA A 28 4.47 1.05 11.32
N THR A 29 4.93 0.60 12.48
CA THR A 29 4.88 1.37 13.74
C THR A 29 5.73 2.63 13.65
N VAL A 30 6.95 2.54 13.15
CA VAL A 30 7.86 3.68 12.99
C VAL A 30 7.28 4.69 12.00
N VAL A 31 6.75 4.22 10.87
CA VAL A 31 6.15 5.09 9.85
C VAL A 31 4.90 5.77 10.37
N GLN A 32 3.98 5.02 10.95
CA GLN A 32 2.69 5.55 11.41
C GLN A 32 2.80 6.35 12.70
N GLY A 33 3.70 5.95 13.60
CA GLY A 33 3.89 6.60 14.90
C GLY A 33 4.78 7.85 14.87
N GLY A 34 5.74 7.94 13.94
CA GLY A 34 6.76 8.99 13.98
C GLY A 34 6.99 9.76 12.69
N LEU A 35 7.02 9.07 11.54
CA LEU A 35 7.44 9.72 10.28
C LEU A 35 6.30 10.42 9.54
N ILE A 36 5.06 9.95 9.68
CA ILE A 36 3.96 10.43 8.84
C ILE A 36 3.65 11.90 9.06
N GLY A 37 3.66 12.36 10.32
CA GLY A 37 3.38 13.74 10.66
C GLY A 37 4.34 14.75 10.01
N PRO A 38 5.65 14.61 10.20
CA PRO A 38 6.65 15.45 9.55
C PRO A 38 6.64 15.34 8.03
N LEU A 39 6.45 14.13 7.47
CA LEU A 39 6.42 13.91 6.03
C LEU A 39 5.20 14.59 5.37
N VAL A 40 4.03 14.47 5.96
CA VAL A 40 2.81 15.13 5.46
C VAL A 40 2.98 16.65 5.47
N LYS A 41 3.57 17.22 6.53
CA LYS A 41 3.84 18.67 6.60
C LYS A 41 4.82 19.14 5.53
N ARG A 42 5.80 18.31 5.16
CA ARG A 42 6.87 18.69 4.23
C ARG A 42 6.52 18.44 2.76
N PHE A 43 5.88 17.33 2.46
CA PHE A 43 5.61 16.87 1.08
C PHE A 43 4.15 17.02 0.67
N GLY A 44 3.24 17.19 1.61
CA GLY A 44 1.80 17.16 1.38
C GLY A 44 1.24 15.74 1.23
N GLU A 45 -0.04 15.57 1.53
CA GLU A 45 -0.70 14.25 1.54
C GLU A 45 -0.74 13.61 0.15
N TRP A 46 -0.94 14.41 -0.90
CA TRP A 46 -1.03 13.92 -2.27
C TRP A 46 0.27 13.30 -2.77
N ARG A 47 1.38 14.03 -2.63
CA ARG A 47 2.71 13.53 -3.02
C ARG A 47 3.11 12.31 -2.21
N LEU A 48 2.76 12.30 -0.93
CA LEU A 48 3.05 11.18 -0.04
C LEU A 48 2.25 9.93 -0.41
N THR A 49 1.00 10.09 -0.84
CA THR A 49 0.18 8.99 -1.36
C THR A 49 0.80 8.41 -2.64
N LEU A 50 1.22 9.25 -3.59
CA LEU A 50 1.86 8.79 -4.83
C LEU A 50 3.20 8.09 -4.56
N LEU A 51 4.02 8.64 -3.66
CA LEU A 51 5.27 7.99 -3.23
C LEU A 51 5.00 6.64 -2.57
N GLY A 52 4.00 6.57 -1.70
CA GLY A 52 3.59 5.32 -1.07
C GLY A 52 3.13 4.27 -2.09
N LEU A 53 2.30 4.65 -3.06
CA LEU A 53 1.87 3.76 -4.15
C LEU A 53 3.06 3.29 -5.00
N GLY A 54 4.00 4.18 -5.32
CA GLY A 54 5.23 3.82 -6.03
C GLY A 54 6.07 2.79 -5.26
N LEU A 55 6.23 2.97 -3.94
CA LEU A 55 6.93 2.01 -3.09
C LEU A 55 6.21 0.64 -3.04
N VAL A 56 4.87 0.63 -3.01
CA VAL A 56 4.11 -0.63 -3.07
C VAL A 56 4.37 -1.35 -4.39
N ILE A 57 4.36 -0.64 -5.53
CA ILE A 57 4.66 -1.24 -6.84
C ILE A 57 6.08 -1.82 -6.86
N VAL A 58 7.07 -1.04 -6.42
CA VAL A 58 8.46 -1.51 -6.34
C VAL A 58 8.56 -2.75 -5.46
N GLY A 59 7.93 -2.77 -4.29
CA GLY A 59 7.89 -3.95 -3.43
C GLY A 59 7.24 -5.16 -4.08
N CYS A 60 6.10 -4.97 -4.78
CA CYS A 60 5.43 -6.04 -5.51
C CYS A 60 6.26 -6.62 -6.67
N LEU A 61 7.06 -5.80 -7.34
CA LEU A 61 7.93 -6.25 -8.43
C LEU A 61 9.24 -6.88 -7.93
N LEU A 62 9.75 -6.41 -6.79
CA LEU A 62 10.97 -6.97 -6.20
C LEU A 62 10.76 -8.38 -5.65
N ILE A 63 9.64 -8.67 -4.99
CA ILE A 63 9.37 -9.98 -4.39
C ILE A 63 9.51 -11.13 -5.40
N PRO A 64 8.89 -11.11 -6.58
CA PRO A 64 9.03 -12.18 -7.56
C PRO A 64 10.38 -12.15 -8.31
N SER A 65 11.06 -11.00 -8.38
CA SER A 65 12.35 -10.85 -9.04
C SER A 65 13.51 -11.48 -8.27
N VAL A 66 13.32 -11.73 -6.97
CA VAL A 66 14.28 -12.47 -6.17
C VAL A 66 14.20 -13.94 -6.57
N GLY A 67 15.09 -14.35 -7.47
CA GLY A 67 15.25 -15.75 -7.85
C GLY A 67 15.59 -16.63 -6.65
N ALA A 68 15.69 -17.95 -6.89
CA ALA A 68 15.99 -18.97 -5.85
C ALA A 68 17.38 -18.80 -5.16
N SER A 69 18.10 -17.73 -5.44
CA SER A 69 19.36 -17.43 -4.76
C SER A 69 19.07 -16.91 -3.34
N ASP A 70 19.60 -17.61 -2.41
CA ASP A 70 19.66 -17.60 -0.95
C ASP A 70 19.86 -16.23 -0.23
N ARG A 71 19.31 -15.13 -0.74
CA ARG A 71 19.47 -13.82 -0.15
C ARG A 71 18.22 -13.38 0.61
N ALA A 72 18.02 -13.97 1.78
CA ALA A 72 16.98 -13.55 2.72
C ALA A 72 16.94 -12.00 2.88
N GLY A 73 18.11 -11.34 2.89
CA GLY A 73 18.19 -9.89 2.99
C GLY A 73 17.45 -9.12 1.89
N VAL A 74 17.43 -9.61 0.65
CA VAL A 74 16.70 -8.95 -0.44
C VAL A 74 15.19 -9.07 -0.23
N ILE A 75 14.74 -10.22 0.26
CA ILE A 75 13.32 -10.45 0.57
C ILE A 75 12.88 -9.54 1.72
N PHE A 76 13.66 -9.45 2.79
CA PHE A 76 13.36 -8.55 3.90
C PHE A 76 13.34 -7.09 3.46
N THR A 77 14.23 -6.70 2.53
CA THR A 77 14.22 -5.35 1.95
C THR A 77 12.96 -5.12 1.12
N ALA A 78 12.57 -6.05 0.27
CA ALA A 78 11.36 -5.93 -0.55
C ALA A 78 10.09 -5.86 0.31
N VAL A 79 9.99 -6.69 1.35
CA VAL A 79 8.89 -6.68 2.32
C VAL A 79 8.89 -5.38 3.12
N GLY A 80 10.05 -4.87 3.51
CA GLY A 80 10.20 -3.57 4.17
C GLY A 80 9.72 -2.40 3.29
N ILE A 81 10.11 -2.39 2.02
CA ILE A 81 9.64 -1.39 1.04
C ILE A 81 8.12 -1.46 0.86
N LEU A 82 7.56 -2.65 0.77
CA LEU A 82 6.12 -2.85 0.69
C LEU A 82 5.40 -2.33 1.93
N ALA A 83 5.95 -2.61 3.11
CA ALA A 83 5.41 -2.13 4.39
C ALA A 83 5.48 -0.60 4.52
N LEU A 84 6.60 0.01 4.09
CA LEU A 84 6.74 1.47 4.00
C LEU A 84 5.67 2.07 3.09
N GLY A 85 5.50 1.53 1.89
CA GLY A 85 4.52 2.00 0.92
C GLY A 85 3.10 1.94 1.48
N THR A 86 2.66 0.80 1.99
CA THR A 86 1.32 0.63 2.58
C THR A 86 1.12 1.49 3.82
N GLY A 87 2.16 1.62 4.65
CA GLY A 87 2.17 2.48 5.83
C GLY A 87 1.99 3.97 5.52
N LEU A 88 2.42 4.43 4.36
CA LEU A 88 2.25 5.81 3.90
C LEU A 88 0.89 6.04 3.22
N VAL A 89 0.43 5.12 2.38
CA VAL A 89 -0.80 5.27 1.58
C VAL A 89 -2.05 5.40 2.47
N THR A 90 -2.24 4.47 3.40
CA THR A 90 -3.48 4.39 4.18
C THR A 90 -3.78 5.67 4.98
N PRO A 91 -2.85 6.20 5.80
CA PRO A 91 -3.14 7.41 6.57
C PRO A 91 -3.18 8.67 5.70
N SER A 92 -2.38 8.73 4.61
CA SER A 92 -2.42 9.86 3.68
C SER A 92 -3.77 9.95 2.96
N LEU A 93 -4.33 8.83 2.52
CA LEU A 93 -5.67 8.78 1.93
C LEU A 93 -6.76 9.21 2.93
N ARG A 94 -6.69 8.71 4.16
CA ARG A 94 -7.66 9.11 5.21
C ARG A 94 -7.58 10.59 5.51
N SER A 95 -6.38 11.17 5.57
CA SER A 95 -6.17 12.60 5.77
C SER A 95 -6.71 13.42 4.60
N LEU A 96 -6.45 13.00 3.35
CA LEU A 96 -7.00 13.66 2.16
C LEU A 96 -8.53 13.70 2.16
N VAL A 97 -9.18 12.57 2.47
CA VAL A 97 -10.65 12.48 2.54
C VAL A 97 -11.18 13.34 3.66
N SER A 98 -10.56 13.29 4.83
CA SER A 98 -11.00 14.07 6.00
C SER A 98 -10.90 15.58 5.79
N ARG A 99 -9.88 16.06 5.08
CA ARG A 99 -9.69 17.49 4.82
C ARG A 99 -10.60 18.07 3.77
N ARG A 100 -11.03 17.27 2.78
CA ARG A 100 -11.92 17.72 1.70
C ARG A 100 -13.39 17.83 2.10
N LEU A 101 -13.77 17.19 3.18
CA LEU A 101 -15.15 17.12 3.65
C LEU A 101 -15.26 17.87 4.99
N GLY A 102 -16.20 18.78 5.08
CA GLY A 102 -16.53 19.45 6.34
C GLY A 102 -16.91 18.43 7.43
N ARG A 103 -16.97 18.89 8.68
CA ARG A 103 -17.21 18.02 9.85
C ARG A 103 -18.42 17.10 9.72
N GLU A 104 -19.47 17.54 9.03
CA GLU A 104 -20.72 16.77 8.87
C GLU A 104 -20.60 15.59 7.89
N GLY A 105 -19.68 15.64 6.90
CA GLY A 105 -19.48 14.57 5.91
C GLY A 105 -18.37 13.58 6.21
N GLN A 106 -17.51 13.86 7.19
CA GLN A 106 -16.31 13.06 7.46
C GLN A 106 -16.64 11.61 7.85
N GLY A 107 -17.64 11.40 8.68
CA GLY A 107 -18.03 10.05 9.15
C GLY A 107 -18.50 9.16 8.00
N SER A 108 -19.37 9.68 7.13
CA SER A 108 -19.88 8.98 5.96
C SER A 108 -18.78 8.65 4.97
N ALA A 109 -17.89 9.60 4.69
CA ALA A 109 -16.81 9.40 3.74
C ALA A 109 -15.74 8.42 4.23
N LEU A 110 -15.36 8.49 5.51
CA LEU A 110 -14.44 7.52 6.11
C LEU A 110 -15.08 6.12 6.18
N GLY A 111 -16.40 6.05 6.46
CA GLY A 111 -17.17 4.81 6.40
C GLY A 111 -17.20 4.19 5.01
N SER A 112 -17.45 5.01 3.98
CA SER A 112 -17.41 4.58 2.57
C SER A 112 -16.01 4.12 2.16
N LEU A 113 -14.96 4.82 2.55
CA LEU A 113 -13.58 4.42 2.30
C LEU A 113 -13.27 3.07 2.95
N GLN A 114 -13.71 2.88 4.20
CA GLN A 114 -13.53 1.62 4.91
C GLN A 114 -14.33 0.47 4.27
N ALA A 115 -15.55 0.74 3.82
CA ALA A 115 -16.37 -0.25 3.11
C ALA A 115 -15.73 -0.68 1.79
N LEU A 116 -15.22 0.27 0.99
CA LEU A 116 -14.47 -0.01 -0.24
C LEU A 116 -13.20 -0.82 0.04
N GLN A 117 -12.47 -0.50 1.09
CA GLN A 117 -11.28 -1.23 1.50
C GLN A 117 -11.60 -2.67 1.92
N SER A 118 -12.69 -2.85 2.67
CA SER A 118 -13.19 -4.18 3.08
C SER A 118 -13.63 -5.00 1.87
N LEU A 119 -14.37 -4.39 0.95
CA LEU A 119 -14.80 -5.04 -0.30
C LEU A 119 -13.59 -5.43 -1.16
N GLY A 120 -12.62 -4.54 -1.31
CA GLY A 120 -11.37 -4.82 -2.01
C GLY A 120 -10.59 -5.98 -1.38
N SER A 121 -10.54 -6.08 -0.06
CA SER A 121 -9.90 -7.19 0.64
C SER A 121 -10.69 -8.49 0.49
N PHE A 122 -12.03 -8.42 0.57
CA PHE A 122 -12.91 -9.57 0.43
C PHE A 122 -12.81 -10.22 -0.97
N LEU A 123 -12.74 -9.42 -2.01
CA LEU A 123 -12.57 -9.89 -3.39
C LEU A 123 -11.11 -10.18 -3.72
N GLY A 124 -10.19 -9.36 -3.26
CA GLY A 124 -8.78 -9.45 -3.59
C GLY A 124 -8.08 -10.70 -3.05
N LEU A 125 -8.43 -11.14 -1.84
CA LEU A 125 -7.81 -12.33 -1.26
C LEU A 125 -8.14 -13.63 -2.02
N PRO A 126 -9.41 -13.94 -2.35
CA PRO A 126 -9.74 -15.09 -3.18
C PRO A 126 -9.16 -14.99 -4.60
N LEU A 127 -9.23 -13.83 -5.23
CA LEU A 127 -8.66 -13.60 -6.56
C LEU A 127 -7.14 -13.80 -6.57
N ALA A 128 -6.44 -13.33 -5.54
CA ALA A 128 -5.01 -13.55 -5.40
C ALA A 128 -4.68 -15.04 -5.19
N GLY A 129 -5.49 -15.78 -4.43
CA GLY A 129 -5.36 -17.23 -4.28
C GLY A 129 -5.58 -17.97 -5.60
N LEU A 130 -6.66 -17.65 -6.29
CA LEU A 130 -7.01 -18.25 -7.58
C LEU A 130 -5.95 -17.96 -8.66
N SER A 131 -5.47 -16.72 -8.72
CA SER A 131 -4.39 -16.36 -9.66
C SER A 131 -3.09 -17.10 -9.35
N TYR A 132 -2.79 -17.31 -8.07
CA TYR A 132 -1.65 -18.10 -7.65
C TYR A 132 -1.74 -19.56 -8.12
N ASP A 133 -2.92 -20.18 -7.96
CA ASP A 133 -3.15 -21.57 -8.33
C ASP A 133 -3.16 -21.79 -9.86
N LEU A 134 -3.73 -20.85 -10.61
CA LEU A 134 -3.89 -20.97 -12.07
C LEU A 134 -2.69 -20.48 -12.87
N LEU A 135 -2.05 -19.39 -12.43
CA LEU A 135 -1.01 -18.68 -13.19
C LEU A 135 0.37 -18.72 -12.51
N GLY A 136 0.44 -19.34 -11.34
CA GLY A 136 1.69 -19.52 -10.61
C GLY A 136 2.01 -18.42 -9.59
N PRO A 137 3.11 -18.60 -8.83
CA PRO A 137 3.40 -17.83 -7.62
C PRO A 137 3.70 -16.33 -7.84
N VAL A 138 4.02 -15.93 -9.06
CA VAL A 138 4.32 -14.53 -9.42
C VAL A 138 3.06 -13.73 -9.73
N SER A 139 1.99 -14.41 -10.16
CA SER A 139 0.78 -13.78 -10.71
C SER A 139 0.06 -12.81 -9.77
N PRO A 140 -0.10 -13.06 -8.45
CA PRO A 140 -0.76 -12.11 -7.56
C PRO A 140 -0.01 -10.79 -7.44
N PHE A 141 1.31 -10.85 -7.46
CA PHE A 141 2.16 -9.65 -7.36
C PHE A 141 2.13 -8.84 -8.66
N ALA A 142 2.17 -9.52 -9.81
CA ALA A 142 2.04 -8.88 -11.11
C ALA A 142 0.66 -8.24 -11.29
N ALA A 143 -0.42 -8.93 -10.91
CA ALA A 143 -1.77 -8.39 -10.94
C ALA A 143 -1.91 -7.15 -10.04
N ALA A 144 -1.40 -7.20 -8.81
CA ALA A 144 -1.42 -6.07 -7.90
C ALA A 144 -0.64 -4.87 -8.46
N ALA A 145 0.57 -5.09 -9.00
CA ALA A 145 1.38 -4.04 -9.61
C ALA A 145 0.66 -3.41 -10.82
N THR A 146 0.03 -4.22 -11.67
CA THR A 146 -0.71 -3.75 -12.85
C THR A 146 -1.90 -2.87 -12.44
N VAL A 147 -2.71 -3.31 -11.46
CA VAL A 147 -3.84 -2.53 -10.96
C VAL A 147 -3.36 -1.20 -10.37
N LEU A 148 -2.28 -1.21 -9.60
CA LEU A 148 -1.71 0.00 -9.02
C LEU A 148 -1.16 0.96 -10.08
N LEU A 149 -0.52 0.46 -11.15
CA LEU A 149 -0.07 1.28 -12.28
C LEU A 149 -1.24 1.94 -13.00
N ILE A 150 -2.34 1.21 -13.22
CA ILE A 150 -3.57 1.76 -13.80
C ILE A 150 -4.12 2.87 -12.89
N VAL A 151 -4.20 2.63 -11.59
CA VAL A 151 -4.68 3.63 -10.63
C VAL A 151 -3.80 4.89 -10.64
N ILE A 152 -2.47 4.73 -10.63
CA ILE A 152 -1.54 5.89 -10.71
C ILE A 152 -1.74 6.63 -12.04
N GLY A 153 -1.87 5.91 -13.16
CA GLY A 153 -2.10 6.52 -14.46
C GLY A 153 -3.40 7.33 -14.52
N LEU A 154 -4.50 6.79 -13.99
CA LEU A 154 -5.78 7.48 -13.89
C LEU A 154 -5.69 8.72 -13.00
N VAL A 155 -5.02 8.58 -11.87
CA VAL A 155 -4.85 9.66 -10.89
C VAL A 155 -3.92 10.76 -11.40
N ALA A 156 -2.83 10.40 -12.08
CA ALA A 156 -1.91 11.37 -12.69
C ALA A 156 -2.51 12.07 -13.91
N GLY A 157 -3.41 11.41 -14.64
CA GLY A 157 -4.13 11.98 -15.78
C GLY A 157 -5.36 12.82 -15.40
N SER A 158 -5.82 12.75 -14.16
CA SER A 158 -6.92 13.59 -13.68
C SER A 158 -6.39 15.00 -13.39
N PRO A 159 -7.00 16.06 -13.94
CA PRO A 159 -6.63 17.42 -13.59
C PRO A 159 -6.81 17.58 -12.08
N LEU A 160 -5.73 17.95 -11.39
CA LEU A 160 -5.78 18.24 -9.96
C LEU A 160 -6.83 19.35 -9.74
N PRO A 161 -7.86 19.14 -8.93
CA PRO A 161 -8.74 20.25 -8.57
C PRO A 161 -7.87 21.30 -7.88
N ASP A 162 -7.90 22.49 -8.46
CA ASP A 162 -7.14 23.64 -7.95
C ASP A 162 -7.58 23.92 -6.50
N ILE A 163 -6.64 23.85 -5.56
CA ILE A 163 -6.90 24.03 -4.12
C ILE A 163 -7.09 25.51 -3.79
N SER A 164 -6.91 26.40 -4.78
CA SER A 164 -7.01 27.85 -4.60
C SER A 164 -8.45 28.37 -4.44
N ASP A 165 -9.47 27.60 -4.88
CA ASP A 165 -10.86 28.07 -4.91
C ASP A 165 -11.70 27.79 -3.64
N THR A 166 -11.12 27.20 -2.60
CA THR A 166 -11.84 26.90 -1.35
C THR A 166 -11.42 27.78 -0.16
N GLN A 167 -11.08 29.03 -0.42
CA GLN A 167 -11.13 30.00 0.67
C GLN A 167 -12.58 30.49 0.82
N PRO A 168 -13.28 30.19 1.93
CA PRO A 168 -14.53 30.86 2.21
C PRO A 168 -14.22 32.36 2.36
N SER A 169 -14.86 33.17 1.52
CA SER A 169 -14.86 34.63 1.65
C SER A 169 -15.30 34.96 3.08
N GLN A 170 -14.35 35.42 3.89
CA GLN A 170 -14.68 36.04 5.16
C GLN A 170 -15.32 37.40 4.85
N SER A 171 -16.63 37.42 4.87
CA SER A 171 -17.43 38.65 5.00
C SER A 171 -18.20 38.56 6.28
#